data_5608d6d28463df1aeabe862c3a1f119d
#
_entry.id   5608d6d28463df1aeabe862c3a1f119d
#
_cell.length_a   1.000
_cell.length_b   1.000
_cell.length_c   1.000
_cell.angle_alpha   90.00
_cell.angle_beta   90.00
_cell.angle_gamma   90.00
#
_symmetry.space_group_name_H-M   'P 1'
#
loop_
_entity.id
_entity.type
_entity.pdbx_description
1 polymer ?
#
loop_
_entity_poly.entity_id
_entity_poly.type
_entity_poly.pdbx_seq_one_letter_code
_entity_poly.pdbx_strand_id
1 'polypeptide(L)'
;FRLEGICLDTQTLQTKDFDFELPEELIAQTPVEPRDASRLMVLDKTTGEIEHRHFHDITEYLNEGDCLVLNNSRVLPARIYGIKNETGAHVEFLLLKNCGDDVWEALAGPGKRAKAGTSFTFEGSSMTCEVIEVKDDGNRLIRFHYDKGTNFFTELDKIGQMPLPPYIKEKLKDKERYQTVYSKEEGSAAAPTA
;
A
#
# COMPACT_ATOMS: atom_id res chain seq x y z
N PHE A 1 -21.98 5.65 -21.69
CA PHE A 1 -21.90 4.21 -22.01
C PHE A 1 -22.98 3.49 -21.22
N ARG A 2 -24.04 3.03 -21.90
CA ARG A 2 -25.06 2.14 -21.34
C ARG A 2 -24.50 0.73 -21.42
N LEU A 3 -24.19 0.13 -20.28
CA LEU A 3 -24.00 -1.31 -20.15
C LEU A 3 -25.40 -1.96 -20.20
N GLU A 4 -25.87 -2.31 -21.37
CA GLU A 4 -27.02 -3.19 -21.51
C GLU A 4 -26.52 -4.64 -21.45
N GLY A 5 -26.89 -5.34 -20.41
CA GLY A 5 -26.73 -6.77 -20.34
C GLY A 5 -26.09 -7.28 -19.05
N ILE A 6 -26.89 -7.87 -18.25
CA ILE A 6 -26.76 -8.49 -16.93
C ILE A 6 -26.86 -7.44 -15.82
N CYS A 7 -28.08 -7.04 -15.51
CA CYS A 7 -28.41 -6.55 -14.20
C CYS A 7 -28.29 -7.74 -13.24
N LEU A 8 -27.09 -8.01 -12.73
CA LEU A 8 -26.97 -8.77 -11.49
C LEU A 8 -27.77 -7.97 -10.47
N ASP A 9 -28.82 -8.57 -9.93
CA ASP A 9 -29.59 -7.97 -8.85
C ASP A 9 -28.67 -7.87 -7.64
N THR A 10 -27.91 -6.78 -7.58
CA THR A 10 -26.91 -6.50 -6.53
C THR A 10 -27.54 -6.42 -5.15
N GLN A 11 -28.87 -6.37 -5.06
CA GLN A 11 -29.60 -6.38 -3.80
C GLN A 11 -29.63 -7.76 -3.12
N THR A 12 -29.29 -8.83 -3.83
CA THR A 12 -29.30 -10.20 -3.29
C THR A 12 -27.92 -10.71 -2.91
N LEU A 13 -26.82 -10.11 -3.40
CA LEU A 13 -25.47 -10.54 -3.11
C LEU A 13 -25.10 -10.26 -1.64
N GLN A 14 -24.53 -11.28 -0.97
CA GLN A 14 -24.02 -11.19 0.40
C GLN A 14 -22.52 -11.45 0.41
N THR A 15 -21.83 -10.96 1.42
CA THR A 15 -20.37 -11.16 1.56
C THR A 15 -19.96 -12.64 1.50
N LYS A 16 -20.80 -13.53 2.07
CA LYS A 16 -20.58 -14.98 2.02
C LYS A 16 -20.57 -15.60 0.62
N ASP A 17 -21.20 -14.93 -0.38
CA ASP A 17 -21.25 -15.44 -1.76
C ASP A 17 -19.88 -15.28 -2.46
N PHE A 18 -18.96 -14.51 -1.85
CA PHE A 18 -17.58 -14.33 -2.26
C PHE A 18 -16.59 -15.11 -1.39
N ASP A 19 -17.07 -15.89 -0.42
CA ASP A 19 -16.23 -16.71 0.45
C ASP A 19 -15.81 -17.99 -0.29
N PHE A 20 -14.53 -18.30 -0.24
CA PHE A 20 -13.94 -19.49 -0.84
C PHE A 20 -12.71 -19.94 -0.06
N GLU A 21 -12.40 -21.21 -0.12
CA GLU A 21 -11.19 -21.74 0.48
C GLU A 21 -9.95 -21.32 -0.35
N LEU A 22 -9.04 -20.58 0.31
CA LEU A 22 -7.76 -20.16 -0.27
C LEU A 22 -6.61 -20.76 0.53
N PRO A 23 -6.00 -21.87 0.09
CA PRO A 23 -4.82 -22.44 0.73
C PRO A 23 -3.64 -21.47 0.73
N GLU A 24 -2.92 -21.37 1.88
CA GLU A 24 -1.80 -20.41 2.02
C GLU A 24 -0.71 -20.60 0.96
N GLU A 25 -0.45 -21.84 0.52
CA GLU A 25 0.54 -22.17 -0.51
C GLU A 25 0.21 -21.62 -1.90
N LEU A 26 -1.04 -21.21 -2.15
CA LEU A 26 -1.45 -20.55 -3.39
C LEU A 26 -1.19 -19.05 -3.37
N ILE A 27 -0.81 -18.47 -2.23
CA ILE A 27 -0.47 -17.06 -2.12
C ILE A 27 1.03 -16.90 -2.41
N ALA A 28 1.34 -16.38 -3.60
CA ALA A 28 2.73 -16.12 -3.99
C ALA A 28 3.37 -15.11 -3.01
N GLN A 29 4.55 -15.45 -2.49
CA GLN A 29 5.31 -14.61 -1.55
C GLN A 29 6.32 -13.71 -2.25
N THR A 30 6.71 -14.06 -3.47
CA THR A 30 7.66 -13.29 -4.30
C THR A 30 7.07 -13.06 -5.68
N PRO A 31 7.33 -11.91 -6.31
CA PRO A 31 6.88 -11.63 -7.67
C PRO A 31 7.66 -12.48 -8.68
N VAL A 32 7.00 -12.80 -9.81
CA VAL A 32 7.62 -13.53 -10.93
C VAL A 32 8.61 -12.63 -11.69
N GLU A 33 9.67 -13.23 -12.25
CA GLU A 33 10.60 -12.58 -13.15
C GLU A 33 10.67 -13.31 -14.50
N PRO A 34 10.61 -12.59 -15.63
CA PRO A 34 10.38 -11.14 -15.76
C PRO A 34 8.97 -10.74 -15.32
N ARG A 35 8.77 -9.46 -15.03
CA ARG A 35 7.51 -8.92 -14.46
C ARG A 35 6.28 -9.25 -15.30
N ASP A 36 6.39 -9.17 -16.60
CA ASP A 36 5.34 -9.40 -17.60
C ASP A 36 5.04 -10.89 -17.87
N ALA A 37 5.84 -11.80 -17.28
CA ALA A 37 5.53 -13.22 -17.26
C ALA A 37 4.45 -13.61 -16.22
N SER A 38 3.88 -12.64 -15.49
CA SER A 38 2.76 -12.90 -14.59
C SER A 38 1.56 -13.45 -15.36
N ARG A 39 0.79 -14.33 -14.72
CA ARG A 39 -0.41 -14.93 -15.32
C ARG A 39 -1.48 -13.87 -15.55
N LEU A 40 -2.12 -13.95 -16.71
CA LEU A 40 -3.28 -13.15 -17.10
C LEU A 40 -4.49 -14.07 -17.23
N MET A 41 -5.59 -13.70 -16.58
CA MET A 41 -6.89 -14.31 -16.81
C MET A 41 -7.71 -13.37 -17.71
N VAL A 42 -8.13 -13.89 -18.85
CA VAL A 42 -9.02 -13.17 -19.78
C VAL A 42 -10.42 -13.78 -19.61
N LEU A 43 -11.38 -12.94 -19.25
CA LEU A 43 -12.77 -13.33 -19.05
C LEU A 43 -13.63 -12.63 -20.09
N ASP A 44 -14.28 -13.41 -20.97
CA ASP A 44 -15.31 -12.88 -21.84
C ASP A 44 -16.60 -12.65 -21.02
N LYS A 45 -16.99 -11.38 -20.89
CA LYS A 45 -18.17 -10.99 -20.09
C LYS A 45 -19.50 -11.42 -20.69
N THR A 46 -19.53 -11.80 -21.97
CA THR A 46 -20.77 -12.18 -22.69
C THR A 46 -20.99 -13.69 -22.61
N THR A 47 -19.92 -14.48 -22.84
CA THR A 47 -19.99 -15.93 -22.85
C THR A 47 -19.66 -16.56 -21.50
N GLY A 48 -18.89 -15.83 -20.65
CA GLY A 48 -18.33 -16.35 -19.40
C GLY A 48 -17.12 -17.25 -19.62
N GLU A 49 -16.61 -17.38 -20.84
CA GLU A 49 -15.42 -18.17 -21.14
C GLU A 49 -14.18 -17.56 -20.50
N ILE A 50 -13.31 -18.43 -19.97
CA ILE A 50 -12.06 -18.04 -19.31
C ILE A 50 -10.89 -18.59 -20.12
N GLU A 51 -9.96 -17.70 -20.46
CA GLU A 51 -8.70 -18.03 -21.09
C GLU A 51 -7.53 -17.68 -20.15
N HIS A 52 -6.52 -18.56 -20.09
CA HIS A 52 -5.31 -18.33 -19.31
C HIS A 52 -4.14 -17.96 -20.21
N ARG A 53 -3.57 -16.77 -19.97
CA ARG A 53 -2.47 -16.16 -20.74
C ARG A 53 -1.36 -15.68 -19.82
N HIS A 54 -0.40 -14.95 -20.37
CA HIS A 54 0.59 -14.18 -19.62
C HIS A 54 0.38 -12.66 -19.84
N PHE A 55 0.86 -11.85 -18.93
CA PHE A 55 0.58 -10.41 -18.98
C PHE A 55 1.12 -9.73 -20.25
N HIS A 56 2.24 -10.21 -20.81
CA HIS A 56 2.76 -9.67 -22.08
C HIS A 56 1.81 -9.85 -23.27
N ASP A 57 0.87 -10.79 -23.19
CA ASP A 57 -0.14 -11.02 -24.25
C ASP A 57 -1.26 -9.95 -24.23
N ILE A 58 -1.29 -9.06 -23.21
CA ILE A 58 -2.36 -8.05 -23.07
C ILE A 58 -2.51 -7.16 -24.32
N THR A 59 -1.43 -6.98 -25.05
CA THR A 59 -1.43 -6.18 -26.28
C THR A 59 -2.33 -6.76 -27.38
N GLU A 60 -2.63 -8.06 -27.35
CA GLU A 60 -3.55 -8.73 -28.29
C GLU A 60 -5.01 -8.34 -28.07
N TYR A 61 -5.32 -7.80 -26.89
CA TYR A 61 -6.67 -7.41 -26.46
C TYR A 61 -6.92 -5.90 -26.55
N LEU A 62 -5.92 -5.12 -26.99
CA LEU A 62 -6.01 -3.66 -27.12
C LEU A 62 -6.10 -3.26 -28.59
N ASN A 63 -7.03 -2.36 -28.91
CA ASN A 63 -7.28 -1.88 -30.25
C ASN A 63 -7.08 -0.36 -30.33
N GLU A 64 -6.91 0.14 -31.53
CA GLU A 64 -6.90 1.59 -31.79
C GLU A 64 -8.21 2.23 -31.28
N GLY A 65 -8.07 3.25 -30.44
CA GLY A 65 -9.20 3.96 -29.82
C GLY A 65 -9.53 3.49 -28.40
N ASP A 66 -8.92 2.41 -27.91
CA ASP A 66 -9.03 2.02 -26.51
C ASP A 66 -8.33 3.03 -25.59
N CYS A 67 -8.85 3.20 -24.38
CA CYS A 67 -8.26 4.07 -23.38
C CYS A 67 -7.75 3.22 -22.20
N LEU A 68 -6.43 3.20 -22.02
CA LEU A 68 -5.79 2.52 -20.90
C LEU A 68 -5.56 3.51 -19.75
N VAL A 69 -6.22 3.26 -18.61
CA VAL A 69 -6.05 4.06 -17.39
C VAL A 69 -4.96 3.44 -16.54
N LEU A 70 -3.94 4.23 -16.19
CA LEU A 70 -2.80 3.81 -15.38
C LEU A 70 -2.71 4.64 -14.11
N ASN A 71 -2.21 4.04 -13.03
CA ASN A 71 -1.90 4.73 -11.79
C ASN A 71 -0.38 4.95 -11.69
N ASN A 72 0.07 6.19 -11.83
CA ASN A 72 1.49 6.55 -11.78
C ASN A 72 1.97 6.92 -10.37
N SER A 73 1.18 6.68 -9.33
CA SER A 73 1.61 6.97 -7.97
C SER A 73 2.74 6.04 -7.54
N ARG A 74 3.68 6.62 -6.76
CA ARG A 74 4.81 5.92 -6.17
C ARG A 74 4.53 5.65 -4.71
N VAL A 75 4.64 4.39 -4.31
CA VAL A 75 4.38 3.96 -2.93
C VAL A 75 5.53 4.39 -2.04
N LEU A 76 5.21 5.06 -0.95
CA LEU A 76 6.19 5.43 0.08
C LEU A 76 6.53 4.21 0.96
N PRO A 77 7.74 4.14 1.53
CA PRO A 77 8.06 3.19 2.59
C PRO A 77 7.36 3.62 3.89
N ALA A 78 6.03 3.60 3.86
CA ALA A 78 5.15 4.26 4.82
C ALA A 78 5.04 3.54 6.18
N ARG A 79 5.59 2.32 6.32
CA ARG A 79 5.62 1.58 7.58
C ARG A 79 6.91 1.85 8.33
N ILE A 80 6.83 2.45 9.51
CA ILE A 80 7.97 2.81 10.35
C ILE A 80 7.78 2.27 11.77
N TYR A 81 8.89 1.99 12.45
CA TYR A 81 8.87 1.47 13.83
C TYR A 81 9.55 2.45 14.76
N GLY A 82 8.76 3.08 15.62
CA GLY A 82 9.24 4.02 16.61
C GLY A 82 9.47 3.39 17.98
N ILE A 83 10.47 3.88 18.68
CA ILE A 83 10.78 3.53 20.06
C ILE A 83 10.31 4.70 20.94
N LYS A 84 9.38 4.43 21.84
CA LYS A 84 8.84 5.44 22.75
C LYS A 84 9.92 5.91 23.72
N ASN A 85 10.19 7.20 23.77
CA ASN A 85 11.32 7.77 24.54
C ASN A 85 11.22 7.49 26.05
N GLU A 86 10.02 7.51 26.63
CA GLU A 86 9.84 7.32 28.08
C GLU A 86 10.02 5.88 28.54
N THR A 87 9.68 4.88 27.69
CA THR A 87 9.51 3.50 28.13
C THR A 87 10.28 2.48 27.30
N GLY A 88 10.86 2.87 26.17
CA GLY A 88 11.49 1.96 25.21
C GLY A 88 10.50 1.06 24.46
N ALA A 89 9.19 1.31 24.59
CA ALA A 89 8.18 0.47 23.95
C ALA A 89 8.14 0.72 22.44
N HIS A 90 8.11 -0.37 21.66
CA HIS A 90 8.00 -0.30 20.21
C HIS A 90 6.55 -0.05 19.78
N VAL A 91 6.39 0.82 18.77
CA VAL A 91 5.13 1.15 18.10
C VAL A 91 5.37 1.17 16.60
N GLU A 92 4.52 0.46 15.86
CA GLU A 92 4.43 0.58 14.41
C GLU A 92 3.57 1.78 14.05
N PHE A 93 4.04 2.62 13.14
CA PHE A 93 3.23 3.63 12.47
C PHE A 93 3.12 3.31 10.99
N LEU A 94 1.90 3.40 10.45
CA LEU A 94 1.65 3.38 9.02
C LEU A 94 1.17 4.76 8.59
N LEU A 95 2.01 5.46 7.84
CA LEU A 95 1.72 6.81 7.33
C LEU A 95 0.62 6.71 6.27
N LEU A 96 -0.42 7.53 6.40
CA LEU A 96 -1.58 7.52 5.50
C LEU A 96 -1.63 8.77 4.63
N LYS A 97 -1.49 9.96 5.23
CA LYS A 97 -1.70 11.23 4.55
C LYS A 97 -0.76 12.29 5.08
N ASN A 98 -0.12 13.02 4.17
CA ASN A 98 0.61 14.23 4.50
C ASN A 98 -0.37 15.39 4.73
N CYS A 99 -0.31 16.00 5.91
CA CYS A 99 -1.16 17.14 6.32
C CYS A 99 -0.45 18.50 6.19
N GLY A 100 0.80 18.53 5.69
CA GLY A 100 1.64 19.72 5.64
C GLY A 100 2.42 19.96 6.94
N ASP A 101 3.40 20.87 6.92
CA ASP A 101 4.19 21.28 8.08
C ASP A 101 4.79 20.10 8.88
N ASP A 102 5.30 19.11 8.17
CA ASP A 102 5.85 17.86 8.73
C ASP A 102 4.87 17.04 9.58
N VAL A 103 3.57 17.28 9.42
CA VAL A 103 2.50 16.56 10.10
C VAL A 103 1.92 15.49 9.18
N TRP A 104 1.81 14.30 9.69
CA TRP A 104 1.22 13.15 9.00
C TRP A 104 0.09 12.53 9.81
N GLU A 105 -0.94 12.10 9.10
CA GLU A 105 -1.93 11.18 9.64
C GLU A 105 -1.40 9.76 9.51
N ALA A 106 -1.51 8.98 10.59
CA ALA A 106 -0.99 7.61 10.65
C ALA A 106 -1.86 6.68 11.48
N LEU A 107 -1.89 5.41 11.13
CA LEU A 107 -2.29 4.34 12.04
C LEU A 107 -1.13 4.05 13.01
N ALA A 108 -1.47 3.64 14.24
CA ALA A 108 -0.48 3.25 15.24
C ALA A 108 -0.82 1.89 15.87
N GLY A 109 0.11 0.99 15.90
CA GLY A 109 -0.01 -0.35 16.46
C GLY A 109 1.08 -0.67 17.50
N PRO A 110 0.78 -0.94 18.77
CA PRO A 110 -0.50 -0.86 19.51
C PRO A 110 -0.88 0.60 19.84
N GLY A 111 -2.09 1.01 19.44
CA GLY A 111 -2.56 2.38 19.59
C GLY A 111 -2.54 2.95 21.02
N LYS A 112 -2.73 2.11 22.03
CA LYS A 112 -2.67 2.52 23.45
C LYS A 112 -1.31 3.08 23.90
N ARG A 113 -0.23 2.82 23.14
CA ARG A 113 1.11 3.32 23.42
C ARG A 113 1.40 4.67 22.76
N ALA A 114 0.64 5.02 21.71
CA ALA A 114 0.77 6.27 20.97
C ALA A 114 -0.37 7.23 21.35
N LYS A 115 -0.27 7.82 22.55
CA LYS A 115 -1.19 8.85 23.06
C LYS A 115 -0.69 10.24 22.67
N ALA A 116 -1.56 11.24 22.66
CA ALA A 116 -1.16 12.63 22.47
C ALA A 116 -0.08 13.04 23.48
N GLY A 117 0.93 13.80 23.04
CA GLY A 117 2.10 14.22 23.82
C GLY A 117 3.19 13.15 23.95
N THR A 118 3.06 11.96 23.33
CA THR A 118 4.15 10.97 23.37
C THR A 118 5.10 11.16 22.21
N SER A 119 6.42 10.98 22.50
CA SER A 119 7.49 11.14 21.53
C SER A 119 8.21 9.83 21.24
N PHE A 120 8.73 9.69 20.02
CA PHE A 120 9.39 8.50 19.53
C PHE A 120 10.67 8.84 18.77
N THR A 121 11.66 7.97 18.88
CA THR A 121 12.88 7.92 18.05
C THR A 121 12.80 6.75 17.08
N PHE A 122 13.64 6.78 16.05
CA PHE A 122 13.71 5.73 15.02
C PHE A 122 15.16 5.24 14.90
N GLU A 123 15.37 3.93 14.92
CA GLU A 123 16.69 3.35 14.68
C GLU A 123 17.16 3.65 13.26
N GLY A 124 18.42 4.10 13.13
CA GLY A 124 19.03 4.38 11.82
C GLY A 124 18.78 5.78 11.27
N SER A 125 18.08 6.66 12.02
CA SER A 125 17.85 8.06 11.63
C SER A 125 17.92 8.99 12.84
N SER A 126 18.27 10.26 12.61
CA SER A 126 18.13 11.34 13.61
C SER A 126 16.69 11.85 13.73
N MET A 127 15.79 11.37 12.86
CA MET A 127 14.40 11.76 12.87
C MET A 127 13.70 11.31 14.16
N THR A 128 12.85 12.16 14.66
CA THR A 128 11.95 11.89 15.79
C THR A 128 10.53 12.27 15.44
N CYS A 129 9.55 11.80 16.21
CA CYS A 129 8.19 12.31 16.07
C CYS A 129 7.49 12.47 17.41
N GLU A 130 6.44 13.29 17.40
CA GLU A 130 5.51 13.49 18.50
C GLU A 130 4.08 13.24 18.02
N VAL A 131 3.30 12.52 18.80
CA VAL A 131 1.86 12.39 18.58
C VAL A 131 1.17 13.65 19.07
N ILE A 132 0.64 14.46 18.14
CA ILE A 132 -0.03 15.71 18.45
C ILE A 132 -1.47 15.45 18.93
N GLU A 133 -2.15 14.52 18.25
CA GLU A 133 -3.57 14.26 18.45
C GLU A 133 -3.93 12.79 18.17
N VAL A 134 -4.93 12.32 18.86
CA VAL A 134 -5.63 11.05 18.57
C VAL A 134 -7.01 11.39 18.05
N LYS A 135 -7.27 11.09 16.79
CA LYS A 135 -8.54 11.38 16.13
C LYS A 135 -9.65 10.40 16.55
N ASP A 136 -10.91 10.76 16.30
CA ASP A 136 -12.09 9.97 16.67
C ASP A 136 -12.11 8.59 15.97
N ASP A 137 -11.57 8.49 14.75
CA ASP A 137 -11.41 7.24 14.00
C ASP A 137 -10.26 6.35 14.50
N GLY A 138 -9.53 6.82 15.51
CA GLY A 138 -8.38 6.14 16.07
C GLY A 138 -7.05 6.42 15.36
N ASN A 139 -7.02 7.20 14.28
CA ASN A 139 -5.79 7.65 13.64
C ASN A 139 -5.04 8.66 14.54
N ARG A 140 -3.76 8.85 14.26
CA ARG A 140 -2.89 9.81 14.96
C ARG A 140 -2.46 10.89 14.01
N LEU A 141 -2.45 12.13 14.47
CA LEU A 141 -1.65 13.16 13.86
C LEU A 141 -0.28 13.17 14.52
N ILE A 142 0.76 12.94 13.75
CA ILE A 142 2.15 12.88 14.22
C ILE A 142 2.96 13.95 13.52
N ARG A 143 3.76 14.69 14.29
CA ARG A 143 4.69 15.68 13.75
C ARG A 143 6.09 15.12 13.78
N PHE A 144 6.78 15.19 12.66
CA PHE A 144 8.17 14.77 12.53
C PHE A 144 9.13 15.95 12.76
N HIS A 145 10.30 15.62 13.30
CA HIS A 145 11.42 16.52 13.48
C HIS A 145 12.68 15.84 12.95
N TYR A 146 13.45 16.54 12.16
CA TYR A 146 14.71 16.07 11.56
C TYR A 146 15.67 17.23 11.35
N ASP A 147 16.94 16.94 11.07
CA ASP A 147 17.98 17.93 10.92
C ASP A 147 17.74 18.82 9.69
N LYS A 148 18.09 20.12 9.79
CA LYS A 148 17.92 21.10 8.70
C LYS A 148 18.70 20.79 7.42
N GLY A 149 19.69 19.91 7.48
CA GLY A 149 20.50 19.48 6.33
C GLY A 149 19.91 18.34 5.51
N THR A 150 18.73 17.84 5.88
CA THR A 150 18.03 16.74 5.22
C THR A 150 16.57 17.08 4.97
N ASN A 151 15.79 16.15 4.44
CA ASN A 151 14.36 16.30 4.26
C ASN A 151 13.63 15.02 4.74
N PHE A 152 12.32 15.14 4.93
CA PHE A 152 11.46 14.06 5.42
C PHE A 152 11.62 12.76 4.63
N PHE A 153 11.57 12.82 3.32
CA PHE A 153 11.63 11.61 2.47
C PHE A 153 12.98 10.91 2.52
N THR A 154 14.07 11.68 2.59
CA THR A 154 15.43 11.13 2.78
C THR A 154 15.56 10.38 4.10
N GLU A 155 14.99 10.91 5.18
CA GLU A 155 14.98 10.24 6.48
C GLU A 155 14.03 9.03 6.49
N LEU A 156 12.86 9.17 5.87
CA LEU A 156 11.89 8.09 5.73
C LEU A 156 12.47 6.88 4.99
N ASP A 157 13.25 7.10 3.94
CA ASP A 157 13.89 6.02 3.18
C ASP A 157 14.86 5.16 4.00
N LYS A 158 15.49 5.76 5.04
CA LYS A 158 16.42 5.05 5.93
C LYS A 158 15.70 4.07 6.85
N ILE A 159 14.50 4.43 7.34
CA ILE A 159 13.78 3.71 8.40
C ILE A 159 12.50 3.02 7.91
N GLY A 160 11.99 3.47 6.77
CA GLY A 160 10.71 3.02 6.24
C GLY A 160 10.78 1.68 5.54
N GLN A 161 9.72 0.92 5.70
CA GLN A 161 9.48 -0.34 5.01
C GLN A 161 8.27 -0.19 4.09
N MET A 162 8.31 -0.91 2.95
CA MET A 162 7.15 -0.97 2.05
C MET A 162 5.96 -1.59 2.78
N PRO A 163 4.77 -0.98 2.67
CA PRO A 163 3.58 -1.42 3.39
C PRO A 163 2.94 -2.65 2.71
N LEU A 164 3.67 -3.76 2.66
CA LEU A 164 3.17 -5.00 2.09
C LEU A 164 1.90 -5.47 2.81
N PRO A 165 0.96 -6.10 2.09
CA PRO A 165 -0.20 -6.73 2.70
C PRO A 165 0.21 -7.80 3.73
N PRO A 166 -0.59 -8.05 4.78
CA PRO A 166 -0.21 -8.94 5.88
C PRO A 166 -0.06 -10.41 5.48
N TYR A 167 -0.59 -10.82 4.35
CA TYR A 167 -0.43 -12.18 3.81
C TYR A 167 0.91 -12.39 3.10
N ILE A 168 1.69 -11.33 2.83
CA ILE A 168 3.08 -11.43 2.35
C ILE A 168 3.99 -11.44 3.57
N LYS A 169 4.57 -12.60 3.86
CA LYS A 169 5.43 -12.85 5.02
C LYS A 169 6.92 -12.68 4.68
N GLU A 170 7.26 -12.84 3.39
CA GLU A 170 8.64 -12.69 2.92
C GLU A 170 9.07 -11.23 2.86
N LYS A 171 10.32 -10.97 3.27
CA LYS A 171 10.90 -9.63 3.17
C LYS A 171 11.17 -9.26 1.73
N LEU A 172 10.73 -8.08 1.33
CA LEU A 172 10.99 -7.54 0.01
C LEU A 172 12.50 -7.25 -0.14
N LYS A 173 13.15 -7.89 -1.10
CA LYS A 173 14.60 -7.72 -1.37
C LYS A 173 14.89 -6.42 -2.11
N ASP A 174 13.99 -6.03 -2.98
CA ASP A 174 14.08 -4.83 -3.81
C ASP A 174 12.79 -4.02 -3.69
N LYS A 175 12.89 -2.81 -3.10
CA LYS A 175 11.75 -1.91 -2.91
C LYS A 175 11.12 -1.48 -4.26
N GLU A 176 11.93 -1.36 -5.33
CA GLU A 176 11.45 -0.98 -6.65
C GLU A 176 10.52 -2.04 -7.26
N ARG A 177 10.66 -3.29 -6.83
CA ARG A 177 9.79 -4.38 -7.30
C ARG A 177 8.33 -4.22 -6.88
N TYR A 178 8.06 -3.44 -5.82
CA TYR A 178 6.71 -3.10 -5.37
C TYR A 178 6.11 -1.90 -6.11
N GLN A 179 6.91 -1.15 -6.85
CA GLN A 179 6.45 -0.04 -7.68
C GLN A 179 5.94 -0.53 -9.03
N THR A 180 5.05 0.24 -9.68
CA THR A 180 4.77 0.07 -11.10
C THR A 180 5.94 0.59 -11.93
N VAL A 181 6.11 0.10 -13.17
CA VAL A 181 7.19 0.55 -14.07
C VAL A 181 7.05 2.01 -14.50
N TYR A 182 5.88 2.59 -14.35
CA TYR A 182 5.55 3.99 -14.68
C TYR A 182 5.30 4.85 -13.42
N SER A 183 5.65 4.36 -12.22
CA SER A 183 5.49 5.13 -10.99
C SER A 183 6.35 6.39 -11.00
N LYS A 184 5.76 7.52 -10.66
CA LYS A 184 6.40 8.84 -10.71
C LYS A 184 6.04 9.73 -9.53
N GLU A 185 4.74 9.85 -9.22
CA GLU A 185 4.24 10.82 -8.25
C GLU A 185 4.25 10.20 -6.84
N GLU A 186 5.12 10.68 -5.96
CA GLU A 186 5.22 10.20 -4.58
C GLU A 186 4.00 10.60 -3.75
N GLY A 187 3.61 9.75 -2.78
CA GLY A 187 2.59 10.10 -1.81
C GLY A 187 1.55 9.03 -1.52
N SER A 188 1.65 7.85 -2.13
CA SER A 188 0.73 6.74 -1.83
C SER A 188 1.28 5.85 -0.71
N ALA A 189 0.42 5.52 0.27
CA ALA A 189 0.69 4.49 1.27
C ALA A 189 0.21 3.10 0.81
N ALA A 190 -0.59 3.04 -0.25
CA ALA A 190 -1.13 1.79 -0.80
C ALA A 190 -0.50 1.48 -2.17
N ALA A 191 -0.42 0.18 -2.51
CA ALA A 191 0.01 -0.23 -3.83
C ALA A 191 -0.93 0.34 -4.91
N PRO A 192 -0.39 0.80 -6.05
CA PRO A 192 -1.21 1.19 -7.19
C PRO A 192 -1.86 -0.06 -7.81
N THR A 193 -3.18 -0.04 -7.93
CA THR A 193 -4.00 -1.18 -8.39
C THR A 193 -4.73 -0.90 -9.71
N ALA A 194 -4.46 0.22 -10.35
CA ALA A 194 -4.98 0.57 -11.67
C ALA A 194 -3.86 0.72 -12.69
#